data_5ebbf80285279d1e2737da20eba2affe
#
_entry.id   5ebbf80285279d1e2737da20eba2affe
#
_cell.length_a   1.000
_cell.length_b   1.000
_cell.length_c   1.000
_cell.angle_alpha   90.00
_cell.angle_beta   90.00
_cell.angle_gamma   90.00
#
_symmetry.space_group_name_H-M   'P 1'
#
loop_
_entity.id
_entity.type
_entity.pdbx_description
1 polymer ?
#
loop_
_entity_poly.entity_id
_entity_poly.type
_entity_poly.pdbx_seq_one_letter_code
_entity_poly.pdbx_strand_id
1 'polypeptide(L)'
;GATCVLREKFSASQFWDDCRAEGITVFQYIGELCRYLINQPQLPRERQHGLRLAVGSGLRPDVWRSFQQRFGPIRIVETYGMSEGNVSLFNYTGTPGAVGRGSFIYKLFSPFEIIRFDVVTGAPERDRAGRCIRAGPGEMGLLIAPVNPRTPFLGYAGPPELSEQKLLRGVFAEGDTFFNTGDLVEQDQDQFVWFRDRTGDTFRWKGENVATTEVAEALLAHKSLQEATVYGVTVPGHEGRAGMAALVLQPGHSMDGPGLFRHLEQLLPPYAWPRFLRVQERLEMTETFKQQKVRLAQEGADPGIVPDPLFLLDEA
;
A
#
# COMPACT_ATOMS: atom_id res chain seq x y z
N GLY A 1 24.94 1.65 21.09
CA GLY A 1 24.50 1.89 22.43
C GLY A 1 23.00 2.20 22.57
N ALA A 2 22.11 1.72 21.68
CA ALA A 2 20.66 1.84 21.90
C ALA A 2 20.14 0.60 22.63
N THR A 3 19.13 0.80 23.49
CA THR A 3 18.38 -0.29 24.13
C THR A 3 17.14 -0.58 23.27
N CYS A 4 16.91 -1.86 22.97
CA CYS A 4 15.69 -2.31 22.28
C CYS A 4 14.75 -2.96 23.31
N VAL A 5 13.52 -2.48 23.38
CA VAL A 5 12.46 -3.04 24.21
C VAL A 5 11.56 -3.85 23.31
N LEU A 6 11.49 -5.16 23.53
CA LEU A 6 10.66 -6.09 22.78
C LEU A 6 9.48 -6.53 23.65
N ARG A 7 8.31 -6.53 23.06
CA ARG A 7 7.12 -7.14 23.65
C ARG A 7 6.81 -8.44 22.92
N GLU A 8 6.32 -9.40 23.65
CA GLU A 8 5.88 -10.67 23.10
C GLU A 8 4.72 -10.49 22.12
N LYS A 9 3.84 -9.52 22.41
CA LYS A 9 2.67 -9.19 21.60
C LYS A 9 2.39 -7.69 21.63
N PHE A 10 1.98 -7.12 20.49
CA PHE A 10 1.48 -5.75 20.44
C PHE A 10 0.14 -5.63 21.16
N SER A 11 0.00 -4.60 21.99
CA SER A 11 -1.24 -4.23 22.66
C SER A 11 -1.48 -2.73 22.53
N ALA A 12 -2.49 -2.34 21.74
CA ALA A 12 -2.81 -0.94 21.52
C ALA A 12 -3.26 -0.22 22.81
N SER A 13 -3.92 -0.93 23.72
CA SER A 13 -4.37 -0.38 25.02
C SER A 13 -3.24 -0.18 26.03
N GLN A 14 -2.15 -0.94 25.94
CA GLN A 14 -1.00 -0.86 26.86
C GLN A 14 0.16 -0.06 26.28
N PHE A 15 0.15 0.24 25.00
CA PHE A 15 1.29 0.83 24.28
C PHE A 15 1.84 2.10 24.94
N TRP A 16 0.98 3.02 25.35
CA TRP A 16 1.43 4.29 25.95
C TRP A 16 1.95 4.11 27.36
N ASP A 17 1.42 3.14 28.12
CA ASP A 17 1.95 2.79 29.44
C ASP A 17 3.33 2.16 29.33
N ASP A 18 3.52 1.26 28.38
CA ASP A 18 4.82 0.67 28.06
C ASP A 18 5.84 1.74 27.64
N CYS A 19 5.45 2.64 26.75
CA CYS A 19 6.33 3.74 26.32
C CYS A 19 6.81 4.61 27.50
N ARG A 20 5.94 4.88 28.46
CA ARG A 20 6.29 5.65 29.66
C ARG A 20 7.17 4.86 30.62
N ALA A 21 6.79 3.62 30.91
CA ALA A 21 7.51 2.78 31.87
C ALA A 21 8.95 2.50 31.44
N GLU A 22 9.16 2.26 30.14
CA GLU A 22 10.46 1.93 29.58
C GLU A 22 11.22 3.16 29.02
N GLY A 23 10.66 4.36 29.11
CA GLY A 23 11.27 5.59 28.62
C GLY A 23 11.55 5.58 27.11
N ILE A 24 10.62 5.04 26.32
CA ILE A 24 10.78 4.86 24.87
C ILE A 24 10.87 6.20 24.16
N THR A 25 11.88 6.35 23.31
CA THR A 25 12.13 7.57 22.52
C THR A 25 11.92 7.37 21.02
N VAL A 26 11.98 6.13 20.55
CA VAL A 26 11.79 5.75 19.14
C VAL A 26 10.82 4.57 19.06
N PHE A 27 9.87 4.67 18.18
CA PHE A 27 8.89 3.61 17.90
C PHE A 27 9.07 3.08 16.47
N GLN A 28 9.22 1.77 16.32
CA GLN A 28 9.16 1.12 15.01
C GLN A 28 7.73 0.66 14.76
N TYR A 29 7.13 1.09 13.64
CA TYR A 29 5.74 0.80 13.33
C TYR A 29 5.55 0.07 12.00
N ILE A 30 4.37 -0.54 11.89
CA ILE A 30 3.67 -0.82 10.65
C ILE A 30 2.42 0.06 10.67
N GLY A 31 2.00 0.62 9.55
CA GLY A 31 0.91 1.60 9.49
C GLY A 31 -0.37 1.18 10.20
N GLU A 32 -0.72 -0.12 10.17
CA GLU A 32 -1.85 -0.68 10.91
C GLU A 32 -1.74 -0.52 12.44
N LEU A 33 -0.54 -0.60 13.00
CA LEU A 33 -0.35 -0.38 14.45
C LEU A 33 -0.72 1.06 14.82
N CYS A 34 -0.33 2.04 13.99
CA CYS A 34 -0.71 3.43 14.19
C CYS A 34 -2.23 3.62 14.09
N ARG A 35 -2.89 2.92 13.14
CA ARG A 35 -4.35 2.92 13.01
C ARG A 35 -5.03 2.33 14.25
N TYR A 36 -4.53 1.23 14.80
CA TYR A 36 -5.05 0.68 16.04
C TYR A 36 -4.90 1.64 17.22
N LEU A 37 -3.80 2.36 17.30
CA LEU A 37 -3.57 3.35 18.36
C LEU A 37 -4.55 4.52 18.28
N ILE A 38 -4.79 5.07 17.09
CA ILE A 38 -5.75 6.19 16.93
C ILE A 38 -7.21 5.76 17.18
N ASN A 39 -7.53 4.47 17.01
CA ASN A 39 -8.88 3.94 17.25
C ASN A 39 -9.15 3.55 18.71
N GLN A 40 -8.13 3.59 19.60
CA GLN A 40 -8.35 3.37 21.01
C GLN A 40 -9.14 4.53 21.64
N PRO A 41 -9.92 4.29 22.72
CA PRO A 41 -10.49 5.37 23.52
C PRO A 41 -9.41 6.37 23.97
N GLN A 42 -9.76 7.65 24.04
CA GLN A 42 -8.81 8.68 24.49
C GLN A 42 -8.46 8.49 25.96
N LEU A 43 -7.17 8.58 26.27
CA LEU A 43 -6.65 8.47 27.62
C LEU A 43 -6.07 9.81 28.11
N PRO A 44 -6.28 10.20 29.38
CA PRO A 44 -5.82 11.49 29.90
C PRO A 44 -4.29 11.71 29.79
N ARG A 45 -3.51 10.64 29.73
CA ARG A 45 -2.04 10.69 29.74
C ARG A 45 -1.39 10.24 28.44
N GLU A 46 -2.15 10.08 27.36
CA GLU A 46 -1.63 9.53 26.08
C GLU A 46 -0.56 10.41 25.42
N ARG A 47 -0.48 11.70 25.78
CA ARG A 47 0.59 12.62 25.33
C ARG A 47 1.78 12.72 26.29
N GLN A 48 1.71 12.07 27.45
CA GLN A 48 2.79 12.09 28.44
C GLN A 48 3.79 10.96 28.19
N HIS A 49 4.52 11.04 27.10
CA HIS A 49 5.52 10.05 26.68
C HIS A 49 6.79 10.74 26.17
N GLY A 50 7.90 9.99 26.09
CA GLY A 50 9.17 10.45 25.56
C GLY A 50 9.39 10.22 24.06
N LEU A 51 8.37 9.72 23.32
CA LEU A 51 8.51 9.45 21.90
C LEU A 51 8.78 10.73 21.11
N ARG A 52 9.86 10.76 20.35
CA ARG A 52 10.24 11.85 19.44
C ARG A 52 10.31 11.44 17.97
N LEU A 53 10.38 10.13 17.71
CA LEU A 53 10.54 9.58 16.37
C LEU A 53 9.74 8.29 16.23
N ALA A 54 9.05 8.15 15.12
CA ALA A 54 8.47 6.91 14.65
C ALA A 54 9.06 6.56 13.28
N VAL A 55 9.50 5.33 13.09
CA VAL A 55 10.10 4.83 11.84
C VAL A 55 9.36 3.57 11.43
N GLY A 56 8.92 3.48 10.20
CA GLY A 56 8.21 2.29 9.74
C GLY A 56 7.71 2.41 8.31
N SER A 57 6.73 1.61 7.95
CA SER A 57 6.20 1.53 6.60
C SER A 57 4.69 1.32 6.56
N GLY A 58 4.06 1.75 5.46
CA GLY A 58 2.64 1.54 5.20
C GLY A 58 1.72 2.49 5.96
N LEU A 59 2.21 3.65 6.37
CA LEU A 59 1.41 4.64 7.07
C LEU A 59 0.62 5.53 6.09
N ARG A 60 -0.68 5.35 6.08
CA ARG A 60 -1.58 6.14 5.24
C ARG A 60 -1.57 7.62 5.66
N PRO A 61 -1.76 8.57 4.71
CA PRO A 61 -1.71 10.01 4.99
C PRO A 61 -2.71 10.49 6.03
N ASP A 62 -3.93 9.92 6.05
CA ASP A 62 -4.98 10.25 7.02
C ASP A 62 -4.62 9.77 8.43
N VAL A 63 -4.12 8.54 8.54
CA VAL A 63 -3.64 7.96 9.80
C VAL A 63 -2.44 8.75 10.33
N TRP A 64 -1.51 9.16 9.46
CA TRP A 64 -0.36 9.99 9.80
C TRP A 64 -0.77 11.30 10.48
N ARG A 65 -1.67 12.05 9.83
CA ARG A 65 -2.15 13.33 10.37
C ARG A 65 -2.90 13.15 11.69
N SER A 66 -3.80 12.16 11.76
CA SER A 66 -4.56 11.83 12.97
C SER A 66 -3.66 11.40 14.12
N PHE A 67 -2.62 10.61 13.83
CA PHE A 67 -1.64 10.16 14.82
C PHE A 67 -0.88 11.34 15.44
N GLN A 68 -0.34 12.23 14.62
CA GLN A 68 0.36 13.43 15.12
C GLN A 68 -0.57 14.40 15.84
N GLN A 69 -1.80 14.58 15.33
CA GLN A 69 -2.80 15.44 15.98
C GLN A 69 -3.16 14.90 17.37
N ARG A 70 -3.33 13.60 17.50
CA ARG A 70 -3.74 12.96 18.75
C ARG A 70 -2.60 12.86 19.77
N PHE A 71 -1.45 12.36 19.36
CA PHE A 71 -0.37 11.98 20.26
C PHE A 71 0.76 13.00 20.37
N GLY A 72 0.75 14.06 19.57
CA GLY A 72 1.73 15.15 19.62
C GLY A 72 2.73 15.11 18.45
N PRO A 73 3.71 16.02 18.44
CA PRO A 73 4.60 16.27 17.30
C PRO A 73 5.72 15.21 17.20
N ILE A 74 5.34 13.94 17.10
CA ILE A 74 6.27 12.84 16.85
C ILE A 74 6.72 12.93 15.39
N ARG A 75 8.04 13.02 15.18
CA ARG A 75 8.60 12.97 13.82
C ARG A 75 8.35 11.57 13.23
N ILE A 76 7.82 11.51 12.02
CA ILE A 76 7.57 10.25 11.31
C ILE A 76 8.53 10.17 10.13
N VAL A 77 9.21 9.04 10.01
CA VAL A 77 10.07 8.67 8.88
C VAL A 77 9.46 7.42 8.26
N GLU A 78 8.73 7.63 7.18
CA GLU A 78 8.20 6.53 6.37
C GLU A 78 9.32 5.91 5.56
N THR A 79 9.33 4.58 5.49
CA THR A 79 10.32 3.81 4.75
C THR A 79 9.64 2.87 3.76
N TYR A 80 10.27 2.66 2.63
CA TYR A 80 9.90 1.62 1.68
C TYR A 80 11.07 0.65 1.52
N GLY A 81 10.77 -0.62 1.50
CA GLY A 81 11.73 -1.69 1.29
C GLY A 81 11.08 -3.05 1.42
N MET A 82 11.81 -4.06 1.06
CA MET A 82 11.39 -5.46 1.18
C MET A 82 12.59 -6.33 1.56
N SER A 83 12.35 -7.42 2.26
CA SER A 83 13.42 -8.27 2.81
C SER A 83 14.28 -8.90 1.73
N GLU A 84 13.68 -9.27 0.60
CA GLU A 84 14.34 -9.88 -0.56
C GLU A 84 14.93 -8.87 -1.54
N GLY A 85 14.50 -7.61 -1.47
CA GLY A 85 14.86 -6.58 -2.44
C GLY A 85 16.20 -5.92 -2.15
N ASN A 86 16.69 -5.20 -3.15
CA ASN A 86 17.93 -4.45 -3.10
C ASN A 86 17.74 -2.94 -3.22
N VAL A 87 16.51 -2.46 -2.97
CA VAL A 87 16.13 -1.05 -2.97
C VAL A 87 15.44 -0.67 -1.68
N SER A 88 15.80 0.48 -1.16
CA SER A 88 15.13 1.11 -0.01
C SER A 88 14.90 2.57 -0.30
N LEU A 89 13.78 3.11 0.14
CA LEU A 89 13.47 4.54 0.06
C LEU A 89 13.15 5.05 1.45
N PHE A 90 13.45 6.33 1.69
CA PHE A 90 13.21 6.97 2.98
C PHE A 90 12.60 8.35 2.78
N ASN A 91 11.54 8.62 3.49
CA ASN A 91 10.90 9.94 3.54
C ASN A 91 11.42 10.73 4.73
N TYR A 92 12.57 11.39 4.56
CA TYR A 92 13.20 12.20 5.61
C TYR A 92 12.49 13.51 5.87
N THR A 93 11.72 14.00 4.90
CA THR A 93 11.08 15.31 4.95
C THR A 93 9.78 15.30 5.75
N GLY A 94 9.22 14.10 6.01
CA GLY A 94 7.95 13.97 6.71
C GLY A 94 6.76 14.40 5.85
N THR A 95 6.83 14.18 4.54
CA THR A 95 5.72 14.43 3.60
C THR A 95 4.71 13.29 3.68
N PRO A 96 3.50 13.51 4.25
CA PRO A 96 2.53 12.43 4.46
C PRO A 96 2.13 11.75 3.16
N GLY A 97 2.30 10.42 3.10
CA GLY A 97 1.96 9.58 1.95
C GLY A 97 3.12 9.27 1.00
N ALA A 98 4.18 10.11 0.96
CA ALA A 98 5.37 9.76 0.21
C ALA A 98 6.16 8.65 0.92
N VAL A 99 6.63 7.67 0.18
CA VAL A 99 7.45 6.56 0.72
C VAL A 99 8.94 6.86 0.66
N GLY A 100 9.34 7.92 -0.03
CA GLY A 100 10.71 8.38 -0.12
C GLY A 100 10.90 9.57 -1.03
N ARG A 101 12.14 10.01 -1.19
CA ARG A 101 12.53 11.05 -2.12
C ARG A 101 13.75 10.61 -2.93
N GLY A 102 13.56 10.41 -4.24
CA GLY A 102 14.58 9.93 -5.16
C GLY A 102 15.43 11.03 -5.78
N SER A 103 16.08 11.88 -4.95
CA SER A 103 16.97 12.92 -5.47
C SER A 103 18.17 12.33 -6.23
N PHE A 104 18.81 13.13 -7.08
CA PHE A 104 20.02 12.71 -7.80
C PHE A 104 21.10 12.16 -6.84
N ILE A 105 21.34 12.88 -5.72
CA ILE A 105 22.31 12.45 -4.71
C ILE A 105 21.90 11.14 -4.09
N TYR A 106 20.61 10.96 -3.79
CA TYR A 106 20.09 9.72 -3.22
C TYR A 106 20.32 8.52 -4.16
N LYS A 107 20.03 8.70 -5.44
CA LYS A 107 20.20 7.64 -6.46
C LYS A 107 21.67 7.21 -6.67
N LEU A 108 22.66 7.99 -6.23
CA LEU A 108 24.07 7.57 -6.25
C LEU A 108 24.36 6.46 -5.21
N PHE A 109 23.62 6.43 -4.11
CA PHE A 109 23.80 5.46 -3.02
C PHE A 109 22.76 4.34 -3.05
N SER A 110 21.55 4.64 -3.45
CA SER A 110 20.43 3.71 -3.58
C SER A 110 19.78 3.89 -4.96
N PRO A 111 20.39 3.33 -6.01
CA PRO A 111 19.92 3.51 -7.37
C PRO A 111 18.62 2.74 -7.60
N PHE A 112 17.67 3.41 -8.26
CA PHE A 112 16.42 2.81 -8.73
C PHE A 112 15.95 3.53 -9.99
N GLU A 113 15.08 2.87 -10.74
CA GLU A 113 14.39 3.42 -11.90
C GLU A 113 12.90 3.10 -11.81
N ILE A 114 12.11 3.90 -12.49
CA ILE A 114 10.68 3.66 -12.67
C ILE A 114 10.45 3.51 -14.17
N ILE A 115 9.88 2.38 -14.58
CA ILE A 115 9.63 2.06 -15.98
C ILE A 115 8.14 1.90 -16.24
N ARG A 116 7.69 2.24 -17.45
CA ARG A 116 6.31 2.02 -17.87
C ARG A 116 5.94 0.54 -17.76
N PHE A 117 4.73 0.29 -17.30
CA PHE A 117 4.24 -1.06 -17.09
C PHE A 117 2.82 -1.21 -17.60
N ASP A 118 2.60 -2.18 -18.48
CA ASP A 118 1.27 -2.53 -18.95
C ASP A 118 0.62 -3.52 -17.99
N VAL A 119 -0.41 -3.08 -17.28
CA VAL A 119 -1.15 -3.89 -16.30
C VAL A 119 -1.93 -5.05 -16.97
N VAL A 120 -2.27 -4.91 -18.25
CA VAL A 120 -3.04 -5.93 -18.99
C VAL A 120 -2.16 -7.13 -19.34
N THR A 121 -1.00 -6.82 -19.94
CA THR A 121 -0.03 -7.87 -20.31
C THR A 121 0.80 -8.34 -19.12
N GLY A 122 0.80 -7.57 -18.02
CA GLY A 122 1.63 -7.85 -16.84
C GLY A 122 3.13 -7.70 -17.11
N ALA A 123 3.52 -6.85 -18.05
CA ALA A 123 4.89 -6.70 -18.52
C ALA A 123 5.33 -5.24 -18.65
N PRO A 124 6.64 -4.94 -18.53
CA PRO A 124 7.20 -3.64 -18.85
C PRO A 124 7.01 -3.28 -20.33
N GLU A 125 6.64 -2.02 -20.60
CA GLU A 125 6.62 -1.49 -21.96
C GLU A 125 8.04 -1.34 -22.50
N ARG A 126 8.22 -1.73 -23.79
CA ARG A 126 9.50 -1.65 -24.47
C ARG A 126 9.40 -0.85 -25.76
N ASP A 127 10.48 -0.18 -26.09
CA ASP A 127 10.63 0.54 -27.36
C ASP A 127 10.92 -0.43 -28.53
N ARG A 128 11.09 0.13 -29.73
CA ARG A 128 11.39 -0.64 -30.95
C ARG A 128 12.75 -1.37 -30.89
N ALA A 129 13.65 -0.95 -30.03
CA ALA A 129 14.93 -1.61 -29.79
C ALA A 129 14.87 -2.67 -28.70
N GLY A 130 13.68 -2.95 -28.14
CA GLY A 130 13.47 -3.90 -27.05
C GLY A 130 13.90 -3.39 -25.69
N ARG A 131 14.14 -2.08 -25.50
CA ARG A 131 14.53 -1.46 -24.21
C ARG A 131 13.29 -0.97 -23.47
N CYS A 132 13.32 -1.08 -22.14
CA CYS A 132 12.24 -0.55 -21.31
C CYS A 132 12.18 0.98 -21.38
N ILE A 133 10.97 1.50 -21.36
CA ILE A 133 10.69 2.94 -21.41
C ILE A 133 10.59 3.44 -19.97
N ARG A 134 11.34 4.50 -19.64
CA ARG A 134 11.23 5.16 -18.33
C ARG A 134 9.89 5.88 -18.20
N ALA A 135 9.27 5.79 -17.04
CA ALA A 135 8.13 6.61 -16.69
C ALA A 135 8.56 8.07 -16.47
N GLY A 136 7.74 8.99 -16.92
CA GLY A 136 7.94 10.43 -16.68
C GLY A 136 7.49 10.86 -15.27
N PRO A 137 7.79 12.12 -14.88
CA PRO A 137 7.26 12.66 -13.62
C PRO A 137 5.73 12.69 -13.61
N GLY A 138 5.12 12.19 -12.54
CA GLY A 138 3.67 12.05 -12.41
C GLY A 138 3.08 10.84 -13.13
N GLU A 139 3.91 10.02 -13.77
CA GLU A 139 3.47 8.78 -14.43
C GLU A 139 3.71 7.58 -13.53
N MET A 140 2.67 6.76 -13.35
CA MET A 140 2.77 5.50 -12.61
C MET A 140 3.57 4.48 -13.40
N GLY A 141 4.51 3.80 -12.74
CA GLY A 141 5.33 2.78 -13.36
C GLY A 141 5.87 1.76 -12.36
N LEU A 142 6.49 0.71 -12.90
CA LEU A 142 7.10 -0.35 -12.11
C LEU A 142 8.44 0.14 -11.52
N LEU A 143 8.58 0.04 -10.21
CA LEU A 143 9.84 0.31 -9.53
C LEU A 143 10.80 -0.86 -9.73
N ILE A 144 12.00 -0.56 -10.19
CA ILE A 144 13.07 -1.54 -10.39
C ILE A 144 14.40 -1.01 -9.84
N ALA A 145 15.29 -1.92 -9.47
CA ALA A 145 16.62 -1.56 -8.99
C ALA A 145 17.72 -2.37 -9.69
N PRO A 146 18.88 -1.76 -10.03
CA PRO A 146 19.95 -2.48 -10.70
C PRO A 146 20.55 -3.56 -9.79
N VAL A 147 20.82 -4.72 -10.37
CA VAL A 147 21.51 -5.83 -9.68
C VAL A 147 22.98 -5.82 -10.10
N ASN A 148 23.86 -5.56 -9.15
CA ASN A 148 25.29 -5.50 -9.34
C ASN A 148 26.02 -5.80 -8.02
N PRO A 149 27.36 -5.87 -7.97
CA PRO A 149 28.08 -6.20 -6.74
C PRO A 149 27.85 -5.22 -5.56
N ARG A 150 27.40 -3.97 -5.81
CA ARG A 150 27.07 -3.00 -4.76
C ARG A 150 25.65 -3.11 -4.27
N THR A 151 24.75 -3.59 -5.13
CA THR A 151 23.32 -3.79 -4.87
C THR A 151 22.92 -5.21 -5.29
N PRO A 152 23.40 -6.24 -4.59
CA PRO A 152 23.13 -7.62 -4.96
C PRO A 152 21.66 -7.99 -4.67
N PHE A 153 21.10 -8.84 -5.51
CA PHE A 153 19.89 -9.60 -5.21
C PHE A 153 20.31 -11.02 -4.84
N LEU A 154 20.05 -11.43 -3.60
CA LEU A 154 20.53 -12.71 -3.07
C LEU A 154 19.63 -13.89 -3.46
N GLY A 155 18.44 -13.59 -4.00
CA GLY A 155 17.46 -14.60 -4.38
C GLY A 155 16.64 -15.14 -3.20
N TYR A 156 15.75 -16.05 -3.53
CA TYR A 156 14.92 -16.79 -2.57
C TYR A 156 15.56 -18.12 -2.21
N ALA A 157 15.31 -18.58 -0.99
CA ALA A 157 15.57 -19.95 -0.62
C ALA A 157 14.59 -20.88 -1.37
N GLY A 158 15.09 -21.82 -2.15
CA GLY A 158 14.26 -22.74 -2.93
C GLY A 158 14.68 -22.83 -4.41
N PRO A 159 13.76 -23.22 -5.30
CA PRO A 159 14.05 -23.37 -6.73
C PRO A 159 14.56 -22.06 -7.35
N PRO A 160 15.65 -22.09 -8.16
CA PRO A 160 16.22 -20.89 -8.79
C PRO A 160 15.24 -20.09 -9.64
N GLU A 161 14.25 -20.76 -10.21
CA GLU A 161 13.22 -20.16 -11.07
C GLU A 161 12.42 -19.07 -10.35
N LEU A 162 12.19 -19.21 -9.04
CA LEU A 162 11.52 -18.20 -8.24
C LEU A 162 12.30 -16.89 -8.17
N SER A 163 13.63 -16.99 -8.13
CA SER A 163 14.52 -15.83 -8.15
C SER A 163 14.63 -15.23 -9.55
N GLU A 164 14.72 -16.07 -10.59
CA GLU A 164 14.79 -15.60 -11.98
C GLU A 164 13.54 -14.81 -12.41
N GLN A 165 12.35 -15.17 -11.95
CA GLN A 165 11.10 -14.43 -12.20
C GLN A 165 11.13 -13.00 -11.66
N LYS A 166 12.02 -12.71 -10.71
CA LYS A 166 12.21 -11.36 -10.15
C LYS A 166 13.27 -10.55 -10.87
N LEU A 167 13.89 -11.09 -11.91
CA LEU A 167 14.93 -10.41 -12.66
C LEU A 167 14.43 -9.95 -14.04
N LEU A 168 14.65 -8.69 -14.35
CA LEU A 168 14.47 -8.10 -15.67
C LEU A 168 15.83 -7.96 -16.34
N ARG A 169 15.96 -8.46 -17.55
CA ARG A 169 17.22 -8.44 -18.31
C ARG A 169 17.09 -7.55 -19.54
N GLY A 170 18.18 -6.92 -19.96
CA GLY A 170 18.19 -6.03 -21.11
C GLY A 170 17.21 -4.86 -20.95
N VAL A 171 17.20 -4.26 -19.77
CA VAL A 171 16.25 -3.17 -19.44
C VAL A 171 16.62 -1.92 -20.23
N PHE A 172 17.84 -1.40 -20.09
CA PHE A 172 18.31 -0.21 -20.79
C PHE A 172 19.55 -0.49 -21.67
N ALA A 173 20.28 -1.55 -21.36
CA ALA A 173 21.48 -1.96 -22.10
C ALA A 173 21.58 -3.46 -22.19
N GLU A 174 22.36 -3.95 -23.14
CA GLU A 174 22.67 -5.37 -23.24
C GLU A 174 23.46 -5.86 -22.00
N GLY A 175 23.00 -6.96 -21.41
CA GLY A 175 23.63 -7.56 -20.24
C GLY A 175 23.27 -6.92 -18.89
N ASP A 176 22.54 -5.81 -18.87
CA ASP A 176 22.05 -5.26 -17.60
C ASP A 176 20.98 -6.15 -16.97
N THR A 177 20.91 -6.12 -15.65
CA THR A 177 19.94 -6.88 -14.87
C THR A 177 19.36 -5.99 -13.78
N PHE A 178 18.06 -6.03 -13.63
CA PHE A 178 17.33 -5.28 -12.63
C PHE A 178 16.42 -6.20 -11.82
N PHE A 179 16.30 -5.90 -10.55
CA PHE A 179 15.33 -6.53 -9.67
C PHE A 179 13.94 -5.89 -9.90
N ASN A 180 12.94 -6.74 -10.12
CA ASN A 180 11.55 -6.35 -10.25
C ASN A 180 10.88 -6.38 -8.87
N THR A 181 10.56 -5.22 -8.32
CA THR A 181 9.90 -5.13 -7.01
C THR A 181 8.48 -5.69 -7.02
N GLY A 182 7.80 -5.60 -8.15
CA GLY A 182 6.37 -5.89 -8.27
C GLY A 182 5.49 -4.76 -7.75
N ASP A 183 6.06 -3.60 -7.42
CA ASP A 183 5.36 -2.44 -6.90
C ASP A 183 5.29 -1.32 -7.94
N LEU A 184 4.09 -0.78 -8.13
CA LEU A 184 3.83 0.39 -8.96
C LEU A 184 3.96 1.64 -8.10
N VAL A 185 4.76 2.57 -8.56
CA VAL A 185 5.02 3.85 -7.89
C VAL A 185 4.92 4.99 -8.89
N GLU A 186 4.81 6.19 -8.38
CA GLU A 186 4.89 7.44 -9.14
C GLU A 186 5.96 8.32 -8.51
N GLN A 187 6.75 8.98 -9.33
CA GLN A 187 7.68 10.03 -8.89
C GLN A 187 7.19 11.38 -9.38
N ASP A 188 6.98 12.33 -8.48
CA ASP A 188 6.55 13.67 -8.82
C ASP A 188 7.72 14.57 -9.28
N GLN A 189 7.42 15.83 -9.64
CA GLN A 189 8.42 16.81 -10.08
C GLN A 189 9.40 17.21 -8.96
N ASP A 190 8.98 17.12 -7.69
CA ASP A 190 9.81 17.37 -6.52
C ASP A 190 10.61 16.13 -6.08
N GLN A 191 10.54 15.06 -6.89
CA GLN A 191 11.22 13.78 -6.72
C GLN A 191 10.73 12.94 -5.53
N PHE A 192 9.57 13.26 -4.97
CA PHE A 192 8.92 12.36 -4.02
C PHE A 192 8.41 11.13 -4.74
N VAL A 193 8.54 9.98 -4.07
CA VAL A 193 8.04 8.70 -4.57
C VAL A 193 6.80 8.32 -3.77
N TRP A 194 5.72 8.02 -4.50
CA TRP A 194 4.42 7.66 -3.99
C TRP A 194 4.13 6.20 -4.35
N PHE A 195 3.85 5.38 -3.36
CA PHE A 195 3.36 4.02 -3.63
C PHE A 195 1.94 4.11 -4.19
N ARG A 196 1.69 3.41 -5.30
CA ARG A 196 0.37 3.38 -5.94
C ARG A 196 -0.33 2.06 -5.73
N ASP A 197 0.31 0.95 -6.10
CA ASP A 197 -0.27 -0.38 -5.93
C ASP A 197 0.78 -1.47 -6.17
N ARG A 198 0.36 -2.73 -6.10
CA ARG A 198 1.14 -3.87 -6.59
C ARG A 198 0.69 -4.27 -7.97
N THR A 199 1.62 -4.75 -8.81
CA THR A 199 1.31 -5.20 -10.18
C THR A 199 0.24 -6.29 -10.22
N GLY A 200 0.17 -7.16 -9.18
CA GLY A 200 -0.84 -8.22 -9.08
C GLY A 200 -2.21 -7.76 -8.56
N ASP A 201 -2.27 -6.62 -7.86
CA ASP A 201 -3.49 -6.09 -7.25
C ASP A 201 -4.24 -5.14 -8.21
N THR A 202 -3.50 -4.29 -8.92
CA THR A 202 -4.07 -3.38 -9.93
C THR A 202 -4.87 -4.16 -10.98
N PHE A 203 -6.02 -3.67 -11.32
CA PHE A 203 -6.89 -4.29 -12.32
C PHE A 203 -7.32 -3.30 -13.41
N ARG A 204 -7.80 -3.81 -14.54
CA ARG A 204 -8.32 -2.99 -15.64
C ARG A 204 -9.82 -3.14 -15.74
N TRP A 205 -10.52 -2.02 -15.81
CA TRP A 205 -11.96 -1.95 -16.01
C TRP A 205 -12.35 -0.87 -17.01
N LYS A 206 -13.21 -1.18 -17.97
CA LYS A 206 -13.66 -0.24 -19.03
C LYS A 206 -12.50 0.46 -19.76
N GLY A 207 -11.38 -0.24 -19.95
CA GLY A 207 -10.22 0.30 -20.63
C GLY A 207 -9.21 1.06 -19.74
N GLU A 208 -9.56 1.32 -18.49
CA GLU A 208 -8.74 2.09 -17.54
C GLU A 208 -8.10 1.21 -16.45
N ASN A 209 -6.91 1.57 -16.02
CA ASN A 209 -6.23 0.91 -14.91
C ASN A 209 -6.71 1.49 -13.57
N VAL A 210 -7.05 0.61 -12.64
CA VAL A 210 -7.55 0.97 -11.31
C VAL A 210 -6.57 0.48 -10.25
N ALA A 211 -6.00 1.41 -9.50
CA ALA A 211 -5.17 1.12 -8.34
C ALA A 211 -6.07 0.80 -7.14
N THR A 212 -5.89 -0.39 -6.56
CA THR A 212 -6.75 -0.83 -5.44
C THR A 212 -6.55 0.02 -4.19
N THR A 213 -5.33 0.55 -4.02
CA THR A 213 -4.98 1.41 -2.89
C THR A 213 -5.74 2.73 -2.92
N GLU A 214 -5.82 3.38 -4.10
CA GLU A 214 -6.54 4.65 -4.29
C GLU A 214 -8.03 4.50 -3.94
N VAL A 215 -8.67 3.44 -4.42
CA VAL A 215 -10.07 3.16 -4.13
C VAL A 215 -10.30 2.85 -2.65
N ALA A 216 -9.37 2.08 -2.03
CA ALA A 216 -9.46 1.78 -0.60
C ALA A 216 -9.29 3.04 0.27
N GLU A 217 -8.39 3.95 -0.10
CA GLU A 217 -8.21 5.24 0.59
C GLU A 217 -9.46 6.11 0.48
N ALA A 218 -10.07 6.20 -0.70
CA ALA A 218 -11.32 6.93 -0.91
C ALA A 218 -12.46 6.34 -0.05
N LEU A 219 -12.61 5.02 -0.01
CA LEU A 219 -13.59 4.34 0.84
C LEU A 219 -13.36 4.68 2.32
N LEU A 220 -12.13 4.56 2.79
CA LEU A 220 -11.77 4.75 4.20
C LEU A 220 -11.85 6.21 4.68
N ALA A 221 -11.94 7.17 3.77
CA ALA A 221 -12.27 8.56 4.10
C ALA A 221 -13.74 8.72 4.52
N HIS A 222 -14.62 7.74 4.26
CA HIS A 222 -16.01 7.78 4.69
C HIS A 222 -16.15 7.36 6.16
N LYS A 223 -16.82 8.18 6.95
CA LYS A 223 -16.93 8.06 8.42
C LYS A 223 -17.58 6.77 8.93
N SER A 224 -18.39 6.09 8.11
CA SER A 224 -19.04 4.83 8.49
C SER A 224 -18.16 3.59 8.33
N LEU A 225 -16.98 3.73 7.71
CA LEU A 225 -16.09 2.61 7.41
C LEU A 225 -14.92 2.56 8.39
N GLN A 226 -14.68 1.37 8.93
CA GLN A 226 -13.54 1.07 9.79
C GLN A 226 -12.39 0.47 8.99
N GLU A 227 -12.70 -0.47 8.08
CA GLU A 227 -11.73 -1.13 7.21
C GLU A 227 -12.29 -1.28 5.80
N ALA A 228 -11.40 -1.24 4.82
CA ALA A 228 -11.73 -1.52 3.43
C ALA A 228 -10.55 -2.20 2.74
N THR A 229 -10.83 -3.19 1.91
CA THR A 229 -9.87 -3.76 0.98
C THR A 229 -10.50 -3.90 -0.40
N VAL A 230 -9.74 -3.58 -1.44
CA VAL A 230 -10.24 -3.53 -2.83
C VAL A 230 -9.48 -4.53 -3.67
N TYR A 231 -10.18 -5.17 -4.57
CA TYR A 231 -9.66 -6.19 -5.49
C TYR A 231 -10.50 -6.25 -6.76
N GLY A 232 -9.90 -6.78 -7.83
CA GLY A 232 -10.62 -6.97 -9.10
C GLY A 232 -11.28 -8.34 -9.17
N VAL A 233 -12.54 -8.38 -9.62
CA VAL A 233 -13.31 -9.60 -9.84
C VAL A 233 -13.74 -9.73 -11.30
N THR A 234 -13.75 -10.94 -11.82
CA THR A 234 -14.23 -11.22 -13.19
C THR A 234 -15.74 -11.10 -13.24
N VAL A 235 -16.25 -10.39 -14.26
CA VAL A 235 -17.68 -10.27 -14.52
C VAL A 235 -17.99 -10.99 -15.84
N PRO A 236 -18.89 -11.97 -15.86
CA PRO A 236 -19.24 -12.68 -17.09
C PRO A 236 -19.69 -11.73 -18.21
N GLY A 237 -19.17 -11.92 -19.42
CA GLY A 237 -19.51 -11.09 -20.58
C GLY A 237 -18.80 -9.72 -20.65
N HIS A 238 -17.90 -9.41 -19.73
CA HIS A 238 -17.12 -8.18 -19.73
C HIS A 238 -15.61 -8.48 -19.81
N GLU A 239 -14.90 -7.63 -20.53
CA GLU A 239 -13.45 -7.69 -20.61
C GLU A 239 -12.84 -6.98 -19.36
N GLY A 240 -11.74 -7.53 -18.83
CA GLY A 240 -11.08 -7.02 -17.64
C GLY A 240 -11.70 -7.53 -16.32
N ARG A 241 -11.49 -6.80 -15.25
CA ARG A 241 -12.00 -7.10 -13.91
C ARG A 241 -12.70 -5.87 -13.34
N ALA A 242 -13.87 -6.04 -12.78
CA ALA A 242 -14.60 -4.98 -12.08
C ALA A 242 -14.07 -4.82 -10.64
N GLY A 243 -14.08 -3.61 -10.12
CA GLY A 243 -13.73 -3.35 -8.74
C GLY A 243 -14.75 -3.96 -7.77
N MET A 244 -14.25 -4.66 -6.76
CA MET A 244 -15.01 -5.10 -5.60
C MET A 244 -14.30 -4.68 -4.33
N ALA A 245 -15.08 -4.24 -3.33
CA ALA A 245 -14.54 -3.84 -2.04
C ALA A 245 -15.17 -4.68 -0.92
N ALA A 246 -14.33 -5.25 -0.05
CA ALA A 246 -14.76 -5.80 1.22
C ALA A 246 -14.60 -4.74 2.33
N LEU A 247 -15.65 -4.52 3.09
CA LEU A 247 -15.82 -3.39 4.02
C LEU A 247 -16.11 -3.91 5.42
N VAL A 248 -15.53 -3.26 6.42
CA VAL A 248 -15.95 -3.37 7.83
C VAL A 248 -16.54 -2.02 8.24
N LEU A 249 -17.74 -2.05 8.77
CA LEU A 249 -18.44 -0.84 9.24
C LEU A 249 -17.93 -0.43 10.62
N GLN A 250 -17.98 0.87 10.91
CA GLN A 250 -17.77 1.39 12.27
C GLN A 250 -18.88 0.87 13.20
N PRO A 251 -18.57 0.60 14.49
CA PRO A 251 -19.57 0.20 15.46
C PRO A 251 -20.77 1.14 15.49
N GLY A 252 -21.97 0.57 15.42
CA GLY A 252 -23.23 1.34 15.43
C GLY A 252 -23.62 1.95 14.08
N HIS A 253 -22.86 1.73 13.01
CA HIS A 253 -23.23 2.14 11.66
C HIS A 253 -23.84 0.98 10.87
N SER A 254 -24.73 1.32 9.96
CA SER A 254 -25.29 0.42 8.94
C SER A 254 -24.84 0.87 7.55
N MET A 255 -24.94 -0.02 6.57
CA MET A 255 -24.61 0.28 5.19
C MET A 255 -25.57 1.33 4.62
N ASP A 256 -25.02 2.49 4.25
CA ASP A 256 -25.71 3.55 3.49
C ASP A 256 -25.10 3.59 2.07
N GLY A 257 -25.64 2.79 1.17
CA GLY A 257 -25.18 2.72 -0.22
C GLY A 257 -25.23 4.06 -0.95
N PRO A 258 -26.37 4.76 -0.94
CA PRO A 258 -26.48 6.09 -1.57
C PRO A 258 -25.53 7.15 -0.97
N GLY A 259 -25.33 7.13 0.34
CA GLY A 259 -24.39 8.04 1.01
C GLY A 259 -22.93 7.74 0.63
N LEU A 260 -22.55 6.48 0.62
CA LEU A 260 -21.22 6.05 0.22
C LEU A 260 -20.96 6.35 -1.27
N PHE A 261 -21.94 6.12 -2.14
CA PHE A 261 -21.80 6.42 -3.57
C PHE A 261 -21.55 7.92 -3.80
N ARG A 262 -22.34 8.83 -3.21
CA ARG A 262 -22.12 10.28 -3.31
C ARG A 262 -20.75 10.71 -2.80
N HIS A 263 -20.22 10.02 -1.81
CA HIS A 263 -18.86 10.28 -1.31
C HIS A 263 -17.79 9.86 -2.33
N LEU A 264 -17.93 8.67 -2.91
CA LEU A 264 -16.97 8.16 -3.91
C LEU A 264 -17.02 8.94 -5.22
N GLU A 265 -18.19 9.40 -5.64
CA GLU A 265 -18.37 10.24 -6.82
C GLU A 265 -17.56 11.54 -6.77
N GLN A 266 -17.33 12.09 -5.59
CA GLN A 266 -16.52 13.28 -5.37
C GLN A 266 -15.01 13.04 -5.39
N LEU A 267 -14.58 11.80 -5.20
CA LEU A 267 -13.17 11.44 -4.99
C LEU A 267 -12.57 10.61 -6.13
N LEU A 268 -13.40 9.85 -6.83
CA LEU A 268 -12.95 8.87 -7.83
C LEU A 268 -13.63 9.08 -9.18
N PRO A 269 -12.92 8.83 -10.28
CA PRO A 269 -13.54 8.76 -11.59
C PRO A 269 -14.48 7.55 -11.70
N PRO A 270 -15.49 7.60 -12.60
CA PRO A 270 -16.52 6.56 -12.71
C PRO A 270 -16.01 5.13 -12.92
N TYR A 271 -14.91 4.98 -13.65
CA TYR A 271 -14.33 3.66 -13.91
C TYR A 271 -13.71 3.03 -12.65
N ALA A 272 -13.34 3.83 -11.64
CA ALA A 272 -12.74 3.37 -10.40
C ALA A 272 -13.76 3.06 -9.29
N TRP A 273 -15.04 3.39 -9.47
CA TRP A 273 -16.06 3.05 -8.50
C TRP A 273 -16.22 1.54 -8.36
N PRO A 274 -16.17 0.98 -7.14
CA PRO A 274 -16.41 -0.44 -6.94
C PRO A 274 -17.82 -0.82 -7.40
N ARG A 275 -17.89 -1.81 -8.29
CA ARG A 275 -19.18 -2.35 -8.76
C ARG A 275 -19.86 -3.20 -7.70
N PHE A 276 -19.08 -3.85 -6.88
CA PHE A 276 -19.56 -4.75 -5.85
C PHE A 276 -19.00 -4.33 -4.49
N LEU A 277 -19.84 -4.37 -3.47
CA LEU A 277 -19.44 -4.19 -2.08
C LEU A 277 -19.85 -5.44 -1.28
N ARG A 278 -18.97 -5.87 -0.39
CA ARG A 278 -19.15 -6.99 0.51
C ARG A 278 -18.95 -6.50 1.93
N VAL A 279 -19.92 -6.67 2.82
CA VAL A 279 -19.81 -6.24 4.20
C VAL A 279 -19.43 -7.42 5.08
N GLN A 280 -18.34 -7.28 5.83
CA GLN A 280 -17.82 -8.32 6.72
C GLN A 280 -17.69 -7.78 8.15
N GLU A 281 -17.70 -8.68 9.14
CA GLU A 281 -17.44 -8.33 10.55
C GLU A 281 -15.97 -7.95 10.77
N ARG A 282 -15.07 -8.57 10.03
CA ARG A 282 -13.61 -8.33 10.06
C ARG A 282 -12.96 -8.74 8.75
N LEU A 283 -11.86 -8.07 8.40
CA LEU A 283 -11.00 -8.52 7.30
C LEU A 283 -9.92 -9.49 7.81
N GLU A 284 -9.60 -10.49 7.00
CA GLU A 284 -8.50 -11.41 7.30
C GLU A 284 -7.16 -10.72 7.05
N MET A 285 -6.26 -10.88 8.02
CA MET A 285 -4.91 -10.33 7.95
C MET A 285 -3.86 -11.44 8.11
N THR A 286 -2.70 -11.20 7.51
CA THR A 286 -1.50 -12.01 7.79
C THR A 286 -0.98 -11.71 9.20
N GLU A 287 -0.06 -12.54 9.71
CA GLU A 287 0.65 -12.27 10.97
C GLU A 287 1.41 -10.93 10.96
N THR A 288 1.75 -10.42 9.77
CA THR A 288 2.38 -9.11 9.55
C THR A 288 1.39 -7.98 9.30
N PHE A 289 0.11 -8.15 9.63
CA PHE A 289 -0.97 -7.17 9.50
C PHE A 289 -1.22 -6.68 8.06
N LYS A 290 -1.01 -7.56 7.06
CA LYS A 290 -1.38 -7.30 5.66
C LYS A 290 -2.71 -7.96 5.34
N GLN A 291 -3.63 -7.21 4.72
CA GLN A 291 -4.94 -7.73 4.30
C GLN A 291 -4.79 -8.83 3.23
N GLN A 292 -5.52 -9.92 3.39
CA GLN A 292 -5.51 -11.05 2.47
C GLN A 292 -6.58 -10.87 1.39
N LYS A 293 -6.15 -10.45 0.18
CA LYS A 293 -7.05 -10.20 -0.95
C LYS A 293 -7.30 -11.44 -1.83
N VAL A 294 -6.36 -12.38 -1.85
CA VAL A 294 -6.38 -13.51 -2.81
C VAL A 294 -7.65 -14.35 -2.68
N ARG A 295 -8.03 -14.72 -1.46
CA ARG A 295 -9.25 -15.48 -1.21
C ARG A 295 -10.48 -14.70 -1.64
N LEU A 296 -10.58 -13.43 -1.25
CA LEU A 296 -11.70 -12.57 -1.60
C LEU A 296 -11.88 -12.42 -3.12
N ALA A 297 -10.77 -12.26 -3.85
CA ALA A 297 -10.79 -12.16 -5.31
C ALA A 297 -11.20 -13.48 -5.98
N GLN A 298 -10.82 -14.64 -5.40
CA GLN A 298 -11.22 -15.96 -5.90
C GLN A 298 -12.70 -16.27 -5.64
N GLU A 299 -13.23 -15.89 -4.48
CA GLU A 299 -14.64 -16.03 -4.15
C GLU A 299 -15.54 -15.16 -5.06
N GLY A 300 -15.02 -14.03 -5.53
CA GLY A 300 -15.70 -13.13 -6.45
C GLY A 300 -16.95 -12.47 -5.86
N ALA A 301 -17.96 -12.22 -6.71
CA ALA A 301 -19.21 -11.54 -6.36
C ALA A 301 -20.45 -12.45 -6.51
N ASP A 302 -20.26 -13.76 -6.53
CA ASP A 302 -21.38 -14.71 -6.64
C ASP A 302 -22.08 -14.89 -5.29
N PRO A 303 -23.36 -14.48 -5.15
CA PRO A 303 -24.11 -14.65 -3.91
C PRO A 303 -24.36 -16.11 -3.52
N GLY A 304 -24.18 -17.07 -4.43
CA GLY A 304 -24.23 -18.50 -4.15
C GLY A 304 -22.97 -19.03 -3.46
N ILE A 305 -21.86 -18.29 -3.53
CA ILE A 305 -20.56 -18.64 -2.95
C ILE A 305 -20.25 -17.79 -1.72
N VAL A 306 -20.56 -16.49 -1.80
CA VAL A 306 -20.24 -15.48 -0.77
C VAL A 306 -21.38 -15.38 0.24
N PRO A 307 -21.17 -15.78 1.51
CA PRO A 307 -22.23 -15.73 2.53
C PRO A 307 -22.49 -14.33 3.09
N ASP A 308 -21.56 -13.40 2.89
CA ASP A 308 -21.67 -12.04 3.42
C ASP A 308 -22.68 -11.20 2.63
N PRO A 309 -23.25 -10.14 3.22
CA PRO A 309 -24.09 -9.20 2.50
C PRO A 309 -23.35 -8.57 1.30
N LEU A 310 -23.93 -8.72 0.12
CA LEU A 310 -23.43 -8.16 -1.14
C LEU A 310 -24.32 -7.03 -1.62
N PHE A 311 -23.69 -5.98 -2.14
CA PHE A 311 -24.35 -4.84 -2.76
C PHE A 311 -23.77 -4.63 -4.15
N LEU A 312 -24.63 -4.33 -5.11
CA LEU A 312 -24.27 -4.01 -6.48
C LEU A 312 -24.51 -2.52 -6.73
N LEU A 313 -23.56 -1.86 -7.39
CA LEU A 313 -23.76 -0.53 -7.93
C LEU A 313 -24.62 -0.65 -9.19
N ASP A 314 -25.87 -0.16 -9.11
CA ASP A 314 -26.77 -0.01 -10.24
C ASP A 314 -26.43 1.27 -10.98
N GLU A 315 -26.14 1.15 -12.30
CA GLU A 315 -25.87 2.29 -13.18
C GLU A 315 -27.13 2.78 -13.93
N ALA A 316 -28.34 2.32 -13.53
CA ALA A 316 -29.59 2.70 -14.17
C ALA A 316 -29.99 4.16 -13.91
#